data_57681c5acb457be3150a842a813fc9d4
#
_entry.id   57681c5acb457be3150a842a813fc9d4
#
_cell.length_a   1.000
_cell.length_b   1.000
_cell.length_c   1.000
_cell.angle_alpha   90.00
_cell.angle_beta   90.00
_cell.angle_gamma   90.00
#
_symmetry.space_group_name_H-M   'P 1'
#
loop_
_entity.id
_entity.type
_entity.pdbx_description
1 polymer ?
#
loop_
_entity_poly.entity_id
_entity_poly.type
_entity_poly.pdbx_seq_one_letter_code
_entity_poly.pdbx_strand_id
1 'polypeptide(L)'
;MPLQREGACARLEAESYADPQLASFIDQKFVPIEVHIKENPAGFHRFDSVWTPTILVLDENGKERHRIEGYLPKDEFAAQLLLGLARIAFMQKKWADAEKLYDEILLKYPNSEAAPESVYWKAVSHYKGTNDHTVLGEVPKTLQQKYPNSVWAKKAIPWAA
;
A
#
# COMPACT_ATOMS: atom_id res chain seq x y z
N MET A 1 -0.59 25.59 -24.62
CA MET A 1 -0.53 24.15 -24.86
C MET A 1 -1.18 23.42 -23.71
N PRO A 2 -2.26 22.67 -23.90
CA PRO A 2 -2.86 21.91 -22.82
C PRO A 2 -2.22 20.53 -22.70
N LEU A 3 -0.99 20.48 -22.27
CA LEU A 3 -0.25 19.23 -22.03
C LEU A 3 -0.56 18.60 -20.65
N GLN A 4 -1.55 19.09 -19.90
CA GLN A 4 -1.66 18.77 -18.49
C GLN A 4 -2.93 18.03 -18.06
N ARG A 5 -3.89 17.78 -18.95
CA ARG A 5 -5.09 16.99 -18.60
C ARG A 5 -5.10 15.55 -19.13
N GLU A 6 -4.15 15.20 -19.98
CA GLU A 6 -3.95 13.81 -20.45
C GLU A 6 -2.87 13.09 -19.63
N GLY A 7 -2.45 13.68 -18.52
CA GLY A 7 -1.38 13.17 -17.67
C GLY A 7 -1.85 12.11 -16.67
N ALA A 8 -0.93 11.70 -15.81
CA ALA A 8 -1.10 10.66 -14.82
C ALA A 8 -2.30 10.88 -13.88
N CYS A 9 -2.59 12.15 -13.51
CA CYS A 9 -3.76 12.48 -12.67
C CYS A 9 -5.08 12.16 -13.38
N ALA A 10 -5.24 12.58 -14.65
CA ALA A 10 -6.45 12.32 -15.42
C ALA A 10 -6.68 10.82 -15.64
N ARG A 11 -5.63 10.04 -15.85
CA ARG A 11 -5.75 8.58 -15.94
C ARG A 11 -6.15 7.96 -14.62
N LEU A 12 -5.60 8.41 -13.50
CA LEU A 12 -5.98 7.93 -12.18
C LEU A 12 -7.46 8.20 -11.89
N GLU A 13 -7.94 9.39 -12.24
CA GLU A 13 -9.37 9.75 -12.13
C GLU A 13 -10.24 8.83 -13.00
N ALA A 14 -9.89 8.67 -14.27
CA ALA A 14 -10.69 7.92 -15.23
C ALA A 14 -10.69 6.40 -14.98
N GLU A 15 -9.57 5.83 -14.57
CA GLU A 15 -9.40 4.39 -14.46
C GLU A 15 -9.62 3.86 -13.03
N SER A 16 -9.30 4.66 -12.01
CA SER A 16 -9.35 4.24 -10.61
C SER A 16 -10.50 4.87 -9.85
N TYR A 17 -10.56 6.18 -9.77
CA TYR A 17 -11.62 6.87 -9.00
C TYR A 17 -13.00 6.74 -9.64
N ALA A 18 -13.09 6.56 -10.96
CA ALA A 18 -14.34 6.30 -11.66
C ALA A 18 -14.82 4.84 -11.55
N ASP A 19 -13.98 3.90 -11.09
CA ASP A 19 -14.38 2.52 -10.84
C ASP A 19 -15.29 2.44 -9.61
N PRO A 20 -16.54 1.94 -9.73
CA PRO A 20 -17.50 1.95 -8.63
C PRO A 20 -17.06 1.13 -7.42
N GLN A 21 -16.35 0.03 -7.63
CA GLN A 21 -15.89 -0.84 -6.54
C GLN A 21 -14.76 -0.18 -5.77
N LEU A 22 -13.80 0.42 -6.47
CA LEU A 22 -12.69 1.12 -5.84
C LEU A 22 -13.15 2.40 -5.16
N ALA A 23 -14.05 3.17 -5.78
CA ALA A 23 -14.65 4.35 -5.16
C ALA A 23 -15.36 3.99 -3.85
N SER A 24 -16.19 2.93 -3.87
CA SER A 24 -16.87 2.43 -2.66
C SER A 24 -15.88 1.99 -1.58
N PHE A 25 -14.82 1.30 -1.95
CA PHE A 25 -13.75 0.90 -1.02
C PHE A 25 -13.08 2.12 -0.37
N ILE A 26 -12.75 3.12 -1.18
CA ILE A 26 -12.13 4.36 -0.68
C ILE A 26 -13.07 5.07 0.31
N ASP A 27 -14.35 5.25 -0.06
CA ASP A 27 -15.33 5.92 0.79
C ASP A 27 -15.61 5.19 2.10
N GLN A 28 -15.53 3.86 2.10
CA GLN A 28 -15.74 3.04 3.31
C GLN A 28 -14.54 3.02 4.24
N LYS A 29 -13.34 3.14 3.71
CA LYS A 29 -12.09 2.92 4.47
C LYS A 29 -11.32 4.19 4.77
N PHE A 30 -11.56 5.26 4.03
CA PHE A 30 -10.82 6.51 4.13
C PHE A 30 -11.75 7.71 4.20
N VAL A 31 -11.22 8.82 4.66
CA VAL A 31 -11.78 10.16 4.43
C VAL A 31 -10.93 10.78 3.32
N PRO A 32 -11.38 10.73 2.06
CA PRO A 32 -10.59 11.26 0.95
C PRO A 32 -10.53 12.77 1.00
N ILE A 33 -9.33 13.31 0.85
CA ILE A 33 -9.07 14.76 0.79
C ILE A 33 -8.22 15.02 -0.45
N GLU A 34 -8.69 15.90 -1.31
CA GLU A 34 -7.93 16.37 -2.45
C GLU A 34 -7.24 17.69 -2.12
N VAL A 35 -5.96 17.77 -2.44
CA VAL A 35 -5.14 18.97 -2.27
C VAL A 35 -4.58 19.38 -3.62
N HIS A 36 -5.06 20.53 -4.11
CA HIS A 36 -4.60 21.08 -5.38
C HIS A 36 -3.43 22.03 -5.14
N ILE A 37 -2.29 21.79 -5.81
CA ILE A 37 -1.06 22.55 -5.61
C ILE A 37 -1.22 24.06 -5.77
N LYS A 38 -2.05 24.51 -6.74
CA LYS A 38 -2.27 25.94 -6.99
C LYS A 38 -3.16 26.60 -5.95
N GLU A 39 -4.08 25.83 -5.35
CA GLU A 39 -5.06 26.32 -4.39
C GLU A 39 -4.55 26.21 -2.95
N ASN A 40 -3.76 25.19 -2.67
CA ASN A 40 -3.19 24.95 -1.34
C ASN A 40 -1.71 24.53 -1.41
N PRO A 41 -0.82 25.45 -1.77
CA PRO A 41 0.62 25.15 -1.81
C PRO A 41 1.21 24.75 -0.44
N ALA A 42 0.65 25.27 0.66
CA ALA A 42 1.07 24.90 1.99
C ALA A 42 0.82 23.42 2.32
N GLY A 43 -0.34 22.88 1.91
CA GLY A 43 -0.65 21.45 2.03
C GLY A 43 0.32 20.59 1.22
N PHE A 44 0.67 21.03 0.03
CA PHE A 44 1.63 20.33 -0.82
C PHE A 44 3.04 20.29 -0.18
N HIS A 45 3.50 21.42 0.35
CA HIS A 45 4.81 21.50 1.02
C HIS A 45 4.84 20.77 2.36
N ARG A 46 3.72 20.75 3.10
CA ARG A 46 3.65 20.06 4.40
C ARG A 46 4.07 18.60 4.32
N PHE A 47 3.80 17.94 3.19
CA PHE A 47 4.09 16.54 2.98
C PHE A 47 5.27 16.28 2.03
N ASP A 48 6.07 17.30 1.75
CA ASP A 48 7.23 17.21 0.85
C ASP A 48 6.89 16.53 -0.50
N SER A 49 5.70 16.85 -1.02
CA SER A 49 5.27 16.32 -2.32
C SER A 49 6.05 17.00 -3.43
N VAL A 50 6.68 16.21 -4.30
CA VAL A 50 7.55 16.70 -5.38
C VAL A 50 7.01 16.37 -6.77
N TRP A 51 5.97 15.55 -6.84
CA TRP A 51 5.37 15.08 -8.08
C TRP A 51 3.85 14.96 -7.95
N THR A 52 3.14 14.91 -9.09
CA THR A 52 1.69 14.67 -9.13
C THR A 52 1.35 13.55 -10.12
N PRO A 53 0.43 12.64 -9.80
CA PRO A 53 -0.27 12.54 -8.51
C PRO A 53 0.65 12.00 -7.39
N THR A 54 0.45 12.48 -6.18
CA THR A 54 0.99 11.87 -4.95
C THR A 54 -0.18 11.56 -4.05
N ILE A 55 -0.31 10.30 -3.66
CA ILE A 55 -1.36 9.83 -2.76
C ILE A 55 -0.71 9.44 -1.44
N LEU A 56 -1.24 9.98 -0.36
CA LEU A 56 -0.76 9.70 0.99
C LEU A 56 -1.84 8.98 1.77
N VAL A 57 -1.46 7.90 2.44
CA VAL A 57 -2.31 7.27 3.45
C VAL A 57 -1.83 7.76 4.82
N LEU A 58 -2.69 8.51 5.48
CA LEU A 58 -2.43 9.09 6.79
C LEU A 58 -3.20 8.32 7.87
N ASP A 59 -2.63 8.23 9.07
CA ASP A 59 -3.39 7.74 10.22
C ASP A 59 -4.27 8.87 10.82
N GLU A 60 -5.02 8.53 11.88
CA GLU A 60 -5.93 9.45 12.57
C GLU A 60 -5.23 10.69 13.16
N ASN A 61 -3.92 10.64 13.33
CA ASN A 61 -3.11 11.77 13.81
C ASN A 61 -2.51 12.59 12.65
N GLY A 62 -2.86 12.26 11.41
CA GLY A 62 -2.34 12.91 10.22
C GLY A 62 -0.89 12.53 9.89
N LYS A 63 -0.38 11.44 10.47
CA LYS A 63 0.95 10.94 10.18
C LYS A 63 0.94 10.06 8.94
N GLU A 64 1.86 10.34 8.02
CA GLU A 64 2.04 9.55 6.81
C GLU A 64 2.48 8.12 7.14
N ARG A 65 1.72 7.15 6.63
CA ARG A 65 1.98 5.72 6.79
C ARG A 65 2.32 5.03 5.48
N HIS A 66 1.86 5.59 4.39
CA HIS A 66 2.19 5.10 3.06
C HIS A 66 2.12 6.21 2.03
N ARG A 67 2.95 6.12 1.00
CA ARG A 67 3.07 7.10 -0.08
C ARG A 67 3.08 6.38 -1.42
N ILE A 68 2.30 6.91 -2.35
CA ILE A 68 2.28 6.47 -3.73
C ILE A 68 2.59 7.69 -4.60
N GLU A 69 3.71 7.68 -5.28
CA GLU A 69 4.12 8.77 -6.18
C GLU A 69 3.95 8.34 -7.63
N GLY A 70 3.18 9.12 -8.37
CA GLY A 70 2.87 8.83 -9.76
C GLY A 70 1.64 7.95 -9.95
N TYR A 71 1.33 7.69 -11.20
CA TYR A 71 0.21 6.85 -11.62
C TYR A 71 0.48 5.37 -11.38
N LEU A 72 -0.55 4.67 -10.93
CA LEU A 72 -0.60 3.20 -10.91
C LEU A 72 -1.90 2.72 -11.58
N PRO A 73 -1.86 1.59 -12.29
CA PRO A 73 -3.08 0.90 -12.73
C PRO A 73 -4.00 0.56 -11.56
N LYS A 74 -5.30 0.42 -11.82
CA LYS A 74 -6.34 0.27 -10.80
C LYS A 74 -6.01 -0.78 -9.72
N ASP A 75 -5.62 -1.99 -10.10
CA ASP A 75 -5.36 -3.07 -9.15
C ASP A 75 -4.09 -2.83 -8.32
N GLU A 76 -3.06 -2.28 -8.93
CA GLU A 76 -1.85 -1.85 -8.21
C GLU A 76 -2.18 -0.73 -7.22
N PHE A 77 -2.98 0.25 -7.64
CA PHE A 77 -3.40 1.34 -6.78
C PHE A 77 -4.23 0.83 -5.58
N ALA A 78 -5.20 -0.05 -5.82
CA ALA A 78 -6.00 -0.66 -4.76
C ALA A 78 -5.14 -1.47 -3.78
N ALA A 79 -4.19 -2.26 -4.29
CA ALA A 79 -3.25 -3.01 -3.46
C ALA A 79 -2.38 -2.10 -2.59
N GLN A 80 -1.91 -0.97 -3.13
CA GLN A 80 -1.13 0.01 -2.38
C GLN A 80 -1.96 0.72 -1.29
N LEU A 81 -3.24 1.00 -1.53
CA LEU A 81 -4.13 1.54 -0.50
C LEU A 81 -4.34 0.55 0.65
N LEU A 82 -4.55 -0.74 0.34
CA LEU A 82 -4.62 -1.80 1.35
C LEU A 82 -3.32 -1.93 2.14
N LEU A 83 -2.18 -1.79 1.47
CA LEU A 83 -0.87 -1.80 2.12
C LEU A 83 -0.74 -0.65 3.13
N GLY A 84 -1.24 0.53 2.79
CA GLY A 84 -1.30 1.68 3.70
C GLY A 84 -2.14 1.40 4.95
N LEU A 85 -3.33 0.81 4.78
CA LEU A 85 -4.18 0.39 5.91
C LEU A 85 -3.50 -0.67 6.78
N ALA A 86 -2.85 -1.65 6.16
CA ALA A 86 -2.11 -2.69 6.89
C ALA A 86 -0.97 -2.10 7.72
N ARG A 87 -0.25 -1.11 7.18
CA ARG A 87 0.79 -0.39 7.91
C ARG A 87 0.24 0.41 9.10
N ILE A 88 -0.93 1.05 8.94
CA ILE A 88 -1.60 1.73 10.06
C ILE A 88 -1.91 0.73 11.16
N ALA A 89 -2.56 -0.39 10.84
CA ALA A 89 -2.89 -1.43 11.81
C ALA A 89 -1.63 -1.97 12.50
N PHE A 90 -0.57 -2.21 11.75
CA PHE A 90 0.72 -2.68 12.27
C PHE A 90 1.32 -1.68 13.28
N MET A 91 1.34 -0.39 12.94
CA MET A 91 1.88 0.66 13.80
C MET A 91 1.05 0.87 15.07
N GLN A 92 -0.26 0.57 15.01
CA GLN A 92 -1.17 0.57 16.15
C GLN A 92 -1.11 -0.73 16.97
N LYS A 93 -0.21 -1.66 16.62
CA LYS A 93 -0.09 -2.99 17.24
C LYS A 93 -1.36 -3.85 17.14
N LYS A 94 -2.20 -3.58 16.17
CA LYS A 94 -3.37 -4.38 15.80
C LYS A 94 -2.93 -5.51 14.87
N TRP A 95 -2.19 -6.46 15.43
CA TRP A 95 -1.47 -7.47 14.65
C TRP A 95 -2.39 -8.35 13.79
N ALA A 96 -3.51 -8.80 14.37
CA ALA A 96 -4.48 -9.61 13.66
C ALA A 96 -5.16 -8.85 12.50
N ASP A 97 -5.44 -7.56 12.68
CA ASP A 97 -6.01 -6.72 11.64
C ASP A 97 -4.99 -6.47 10.51
N ALA A 98 -3.74 -6.22 10.87
CA ALA A 98 -2.66 -6.08 9.90
C ALA A 98 -2.50 -7.38 9.08
N GLU A 99 -2.47 -8.53 9.73
CA GLU A 99 -2.36 -9.84 9.08
C GLU A 99 -3.50 -10.06 8.08
N LYS A 100 -4.74 -9.73 8.45
CA LYS A 100 -5.91 -9.85 7.55
C LYS A 100 -5.80 -8.94 6.33
N LEU A 101 -5.32 -7.72 6.50
CA LEU A 101 -5.16 -6.78 5.39
C LEU A 101 -4.05 -7.21 4.42
N TYR A 102 -2.93 -7.72 4.92
CA TYR A 102 -1.90 -8.32 4.07
C TYR A 102 -2.43 -9.56 3.34
N ASP A 103 -3.21 -10.39 4.02
CA ASP A 103 -3.84 -11.56 3.41
C ASP A 103 -4.83 -11.18 2.29
N GLU A 104 -5.60 -10.12 2.49
CA GLU A 104 -6.50 -9.58 1.47
C GLU A 104 -5.76 -9.15 0.20
N ILE A 105 -4.58 -8.52 0.33
CA ILE A 105 -3.72 -8.19 -0.82
C ILE A 105 -3.31 -9.46 -1.56
N LEU A 106 -2.86 -10.48 -0.84
CA LEU A 106 -2.41 -11.73 -1.42
C LEU A 106 -3.53 -12.49 -2.15
N LEU A 107 -4.76 -12.39 -1.65
CA LEU A 107 -5.93 -13.03 -2.26
C LEU A 107 -6.46 -12.27 -3.48
N LYS A 108 -6.58 -10.95 -3.37
CA LYS A 108 -7.19 -10.11 -4.43
C LYS A 108 -6.20 -9.63 -5.48
N TYR A 109 -4.95 -9.37 -5.07
CA TYR A 109 -3.94 -8.74 -5.91
C TYR A 109 -2.59 -9.49 -5.87
N PRO A 110 -2.59 -10.82 -6.14
CA PRO A 110 -1.37 -11.64 -6.00
C PRO A 110 -0.26 -11.28 -6.99
N ASN A 111 -0.59 -10.57 -8.07
CA ASN A 111 0.36 -10.13 -9.08
C ASN A 111 0.83 -8.69 -8.89
N SER A 112 0.38 -8.01 -7.83
CA SER A 112 0.79 -6.64 -7.52
C SER A 112 2.19 -6.58 -6.92
N GLU A 113 2.84 -5.42 -7.04
CA GLU A 113 4.11 -5.14 -6.34
C GLU A 113 3.95 -5.14 -4.81
N ALA A 114 2.74 -4.93 -4.30
CA ALA A 114 2.43 -5.03 -2.87
C ALA A 114 2.38 -6.48 -2.36
N ALA A 115 2.20 -7.47 -3.24
CA ALA A 115 2.03 -8.87 -2.83
C ALA A 115 3.28 -9.46 -2.15
N PRO A 116 4.50 -9.37 -2.70
CA PRO A 116 5.68 -9.89 -2.02
C PRO A 116 5.97 -9.19 -0.68
N GLU A 117 5.73 -7.90 -0.58
CA GLU A 117 5.80 -7.15 0.68
C GLU A 117 4.79 -7.69 1.69
N SER A 118 3.58 -8.02 1.23
CA SER A 118 2.52 -8.56 2.08
C SER A 118 2.86 -9.95 2.63
N VAL A 119 3.52 -10.81 1.86
CA VAL A 119 4.02 -12.11 2.38
C VAL A 119 4.94 -11.88 3.58
N TYR A 120 5.88 -10.96 3.46
CA TYR A 120 6.84 -10.65 4.50
C TYR A 120 6.16 -10.09 5.76
N TRP A 121 5.38 -9.03 5.62
CA TRP A 121 4.77 -8.34 6.77
C TRP A 121 3.60 -9.09 7.38
N LYS A 122 2.89 -9.95 6.62
CA LYS A 122 1.90 -10.88 7.18
C LYS A 122 2.55 -11.78 8.23
N ALA A 123 3.66 -12.41 7.89
CA ALA A 123 4.38 -13.29 8.81
C ALA A 123 4.92 -12.52 10.03
N VAL A 124 5.45 -11.31 9.82
CA VAL A 124 5.91 -10.46 10.94
C VAL A 124 4.74 -10.08 11.85
N SER A 125 3.58 -9.75 11.29
CA SER A 125 2.38 -9.43 12.06
C SER A 125 1.91 -10.63 12.90
N HIS A 126 1.89 -11.81 12.30
CA HIS A 126 1.57 -13.05 13.02
C HIS A 126 2.55 -13.31 14.17
N TYR A 127 3.83 -13.23 13.89
CA TYR A 127 4.88 -13.38 14.93
C TYR A 127 4.70 -12.37 16.07
N LYS A 128 4.45 -11.09 15.75
CA LYS A 128 4.24 -10.06 16.76
C LYS A 128 2.99 -10.29 17.61
N GLY A 129 1.95 -10.86 17.02
CA GLY A 129 0.69 -11.13 17.70
C GLY A 129 0.69 -12.39 18.55
N THR A 130 1.46 -13.42 18.16
CA THR A 130 1.41 -14.76 18.75
C THR A 130 2.71 -15.19 19.41
N ASN A 131 3.81 -14.50 19.13
CA ASN A 131 5.18 -14.89 19.47
C ASN A 131 5.64 -16.22 18.81
N ASP A 132 4.93 -16.68 17.78
CA ASP A 132 5.30 -17.85 16.99
C ASP A 132 6.29 -17.45 15.89
N HIS A 133 7.57 -17.69 16.14
CA HIS A 133 8.64 -17.38 15.20
C HIS A 133 8.75 -18.37 14.03
N THR A 134 8.10 -19.54 14.12
CA THR A 134 8.20 -20.58 13.08
C THR A 134 7.67 -20.11 11.74
N VAL A 135 6.66 -19.22 11.75
CA VAL A 135 6.08 -18.63 10.54
C VAL A 135 7.08 -17.83 9.70
N LEU A 136 8.11 -17.27 10.34
CA LEU A 136 9.14 -16.51 9.63
C LEU A 136 10.02 -17.41 8.75
N GLY A 137 10.25 -18.64 9.17
CA GLY A 137 11.04 -19.62 8.42
C GLY A 137 10.42 -20.05 7.08
N GLU A 138 9.10 -19.94 6.94
CA GLU A 138 8.40 -20.28 5.69
C GLU A 138 8.45 -19.14 4.63
N VAL A 139 8.73 -17.90 5.06
CA VAL A 139 8.71 -16.72 4.20
C VAL A 139 9.73 -16.81 3.06
N PRO A 140 11.01 -17.19 3.29
CA PRO A 140 12.00 -17.27 2.23
C PRO A 140 11.59 -18.23 1.12
N LYS A 141 11.07 -19.39 1.48
CA LYS A 141 10.58 -20.40 0.53
C LYS A 141 9.41 -19.88 -0.29
N THR A 142 8.42 -19.30 0.37
CA THR A 142 7.24 -18.73 -0.28
C THR A 142 7.62 -17.63 -1.26
N LEU A 143 8.47 -16.69 -0.85
CA LEU A 143 8.93 -15.58 -1.70
C LEU A 143 9.79 -16.08 -2.86
N GLN A 144 10.68 -17.06 -2.64
CA GLN A 144 11.48 -17.63 -3.70
C GLN A 144 10.64 -18.35 -4.75
N GLN A 145 9.56 -19.01 -4.35
CA GLN A 145 8.67 -19.73 -5.28
C GLN A 145 7.74 -18.79 -6.06
N LYS A 146 7.16 -17.79 -5.38
CA LYS A 146 6.14 -16.93 -5.97
C LYS A 146 6.66 -15.61 -6.51
N TYR A 147 7.68 -15.04 -5.87
CA TYR A 147 8.20 -13.70 -6.16
C TYR A 147 9.73 -13.65 -6.12
N PRO A 148 10.43 -14.52 -6.88
CA PRO A 148 11.88 -14.70 -6.76
C PRO A 148 12.70 -13.44 -7.06
N ASN A 149 12.17 -12.55 -7.90
CA ASN A 149 12.85 -11.32 -8.31
C ASN A 149 12.55 -10.12 -7.41
N SER A 150 11.72 -10.30 -6.38
CA SER A 150 11.35 -9.21 -5.49
C SER A 150 12.49 -8.88 -4.51
N VAL A 151 12.54 -7.61 -4.09
CA VAL A 151 13.44 -7.19 -3.01
C VAL A 151 13.11 -7.91 -1.70
N TRP A 152 11.85 -8.32 -1.51
CA TRP A 152 11.39 -9.01 -0.30
C TRP A 152 11.92 -10.44 -0.21
N ALA A 153 12.10 -11.13 -1.34
CA ALA A 153 12.79 -12.42 -1.36
C ALA A 153 14.24 -12.29 -0.84
N LYS A 154 14.93 -11.21 -1.20
CA LYS A 154 16.27 -10.91 -0.70
C LYS A 154 16.27 -10.56 0.80
N LYS A 155 15.31 -9.76 1.26
CA LYS A 155 15.18 -9.38 2.67
C LYS A 155 14.86 -10.55 3.59
N ALA A 156 14.22 -11.60 3.07
CA ALA A 156 13.86 -12.78 3.83
C ALA A 156 15.01 -13.81 3.97
N ILE A 157 16.09 -13.67 3.20
CA ILE A 157 17.23 -14.62 3.23
C ILE A 157 17.70 -14.96 4.65
N PRO A 158 17.84 -14.00 5.59
CA PRO A 158 18.29 -14.32 6.95
C PRO A 158 17.35 -15.23 7.73
N TRP A 159 16.10 -15.42 7.29
CA TRP A 159 15.14 -16.32 7.95
C TRP A 159 15.17 -17.74 7.39
N ALA A 160 15.89 -17.96 6.29
CA ALA A 160 16.15 -19.30 5.79
C ALA A 160 17.07 -20.02 6.76
N ALA A 161 16.53 -21.00 7.46
CA ALA A 161 17.30 -21.85 8.35
C ALA A 161 18.17 -22.85 7.56
#